data_cc4cc634de340b8d9d160336100b27ac
#
_entry.id   cc4cc634de340b8d9d160336100b27ac
#
_cell.length_a   1.000
_cell.length_b   1.000
_cell.length_c   1.000
_cell.angle_alpha   90.00
_cell.angle_beta   90.00
_cell.angle_gamma   90.00
#
_symmetry.space_group_name_H-M   'P 1'
#
loop_
_entity.id
_entity.type
_entity.pdbx_description
1 polymer ?
#
loop_
_entity_poly.entity_id
_entity_poly.type
_entity_poly.pdbx_seq_one_letter_code
_entity_poly.pdbx_strand_id
1 'polypeptide(L)'
;MTTARRADLSRAKFDDVYERFIRTAGFFEPHGYYDISRERYWLTLNYLAEVRLPRPADILEIGGGQMAILAAKLFGDRGVVGDISESYRAPVDAAGVAWERVNLMEDDPPAMKGRFDAIVLAEVIEHLPIPPYVILGKLRTWLKPDGVVFLTTPNLFRLRNLIRMAMGRDPFDRFILPRPDRGLGHQTEYSADHLGWQIKEAGFTLERMEHDQLGATGFSAKARLGRALLAPLRLRKKWREGLVAVGRNPA
;
A
#
# COMPACT_ATOMS: atom_id res chain seq x y z
N MET A 1 19.22 -14.29 1.25
CA MET A 1 19.32 -12.85 0.93
C MET A 1 18.24 -11.99 1.62
N THR A 2 17.10 -12.55 2.04
CA THR A 2 16.00 -11.88 2.76
C THR A 2 16.38 -11.35 4.16
N THR A 3 17.26 -12.02 4.86
CA THR A 3 17.65 -11.68 6.24
C THR A 3 18.42 -10.36 6.39
N ALA A 4 19.20 -9.96 5.38
CA ALA A 4 20.00 -8.75 5.46
C ALA A 4 19.15 -7.46 5.38
N ARG A 5 18.07 -7.43 4.59
CA ARG A 5 17.21 -6.23 4.45
C ARG A 5 16.43 -5.93 5.72
N ARG A 6 15.95 -6.98 6.41
CA ARG A 6 15.25 -6.85 7.70
C ARG A 6 16.19 -6.46 8.85
N ALA A 7 17.43 -6.95 8.83
CA ALA A 7 18.42 -6.64 9.88
C ALA A 7 18.79 -5.14 9.95
N ASP A 8 18.66 -4.41 8.83
CA ASP A 8 18.98 -2.98 8.78
C ASP A 8 17.80 -2.09 9.25
N LEU A 9 16.58 -2.65 9.36
CA LEU A 9 15.38 -1.93 9.74
C LEU A 9 15.18 -1.96 11.26
N SER A 10 15.39 -0.83 11.92
CA SER A 10 15.05 -0.64 13.33
C SER A 10 13.90 0.35 13.49
N ARG A 11 13.10 0.20 14.56
CA ARG A 11 12.02 1.12 14.86
C ARG A 11 12.51 2.56 15.02
N ALA A 12 13.63 2.77 15.69
CA ALA A 12 14.19 4.11 15.91
C ALA A 12 14.58 4.79 14.59
N LYS A 13 15.24 4.07 13.67
CA LYS A 13 15.57 4.59 12.33
C LYS A 13 14.30 4.90 11.52
N PHE A 14 13.31 4.02 11.58
CA PHE A 14 12.02 4.26 10.92
C PHE A 14 11.36 5.53 11.48
N ASP A 15 11.26 5.67 12.80
CA ASP A 15 10.60 6.81 13.44
C ASP A 15 11.29 8.14 13.08
N ASP A 16 12.63 8.18 13.00
CA ASP A 16 13.40 9.37 12.58
C ASP A 16 13.11 9.73 11.11
N VAL A 17 13.21 8.76 10.20
CA VAL A 17 12.94 8.97 8.77
C VAL A 17 11.46 9.34 8.53
N TYR A 18 10.54 8.66 9.22
CA TYR A 18 9.12 8.93 9.13
C TYR A 18 8.77 10.34 9.57
N GLU A 19 9.31 10.78 10.71
CA GLU A 19 9.10 12.13 11.22
C GLU A 19 9.59 13.18 10.21
N ARG A 20 10.82 13.02 9.73
CA ARG A 20 11.48 13.99 8.86
C ARG A 20 10.90 14.06 7.44
N PHE A 21 10.59 12.92 6.83
CA PHE A 21 10.26 12.84 5.40
C PHE A 21 8.80 12.52 5.10
N ILE A 22 8.01 12.16 6.11
CA ILE A 22 6.58 11.85 5.95
C ILE A 22 5.72 12.80 6.77
N ARG A 23 5.83 12.75 8.10
CA ARG A 23 4.91 13.48 8.99
C ARG A 23 5.02 15.01 8.86
N THR A 24 6.23 15.54 8.71
CA THR A 24 6.48 16.98 8.61
C THR A 24 6.74 17.47 7.19
N ALA A 25 6.67 16.61 6.18
CA ALA A 25 7.06 16.92 4.81
C ALA A 25 6.00 17.70 4.00
N GLY A 26 4.81 17.96 4.56
CA GLY A 26 3.77 18.74 3.88
C GLY A 26 3.00 17.95 2.82
N PHE A 27 2.82 16.66 2.99
CA PHE A 27 1.92 15.86 2.16
C PHE A 27 0.47 16.36 2.24
N PHE A 28 -0.30 16.05 1.21
CA PHE A 28 -1.65 16.58 0.98
C PHE A 28 -2.69 16.17 2.04
N GLU A 29 -2.53 15.04 2.70
CA GLU A 29 -3.52 14.54 3.64
C GLU A 29 -3.67 15.44 4.87
N PRO A 30 -4.88 15.48 5.47
CA PRO A 30 -5.17 16.33 6.61
C PRO A 30 -4.21 16.11 7.78
N HIS A 31 -3.97 17.17 8.56
CA HIS A 31 -3.20 17.10 9.80
C HIS A 31 -3.68 15.96 10.70
N GLY A 32 -2.75 15.19 11.23
CA GLY A 32 -3.04 14.01 12.06
C GLY A 32 -3.20 12.69 11.31
N TYR A 33 -3.37 12.70 9.98
CA TYR A 33 -3.43 11.46 9.21
C TYR A 33 -2.14 10.63 9.36
N TYR A 34 -0.99 11.28 9.27
CA TYR A 34 0.30 10.60 9.40
C TYR A 34 0.61 10.17 10.84
N ASP A 35 0.05 10.82 11.84
CA ASP A 35 0.17 10.38 13.25
C ASP A 35 -0.54 9.03 13.46
N ILE A 36 -1.76 8.91 12.97
CA ILE A 36 -2.58 7.70 13.13
C ILE A 36 -2.20 6.57 12.16
N SER A 37 -1.52 6.90 11.05
CA SER A 37 -1.09 5.94 10.03
C SER A 37 0.33 5.43 10.22
N ARG A 38 1.12 5.99 11.16
CA ARG A 38 2.52 5.63 11.41
C ARG A 38 2.73 4.12 11.55
N GLU A 39 1.87 3.45 12.32
CA GLU A 39 1.97 2.01 12.54
C GLU A 39 1.68 1.20 11.27
N ARG A 40 0.75 1.66 10.45
CA ARG A 40 0.49 1.05 9.14
C ARG A 40 1.73 1.09 8.25
N TYR A 41 2.39 2.25 8.12
CA TYR A 41 3.61 2.38 7.32
C TYR A 41 4.76 1.52 7.87
N TRP A 42 4.90 1.45 9.20
CA TRP A 42 5.86 0.56 9.85
C TRP A 42 5.62 -0.90 9.49
N LEU A 43 4.40 -1.39 9.63
CA LEU A 43 4.04 -2.77 9.30
C LEU A 43 4.22 -3.06 7.81
N THR A 44 3.74 -2.17 6.95
CA THR A 44 3.89 -2.31 5.49
C THR A 44 5.36 -2.38 5.08
N LEU A 45 6.20 -1.52 5.66
CA LEU A 45 7.63 -1.51 5.40
C LEU A 45 8.34 -2.80 5.87
N ASN A 46 7.93 -3.36 7.02
CA ASN A 46 8.45 -4.65 7.49
C ASN A 46 8.13 -5.77 6.50
N TYR A 47 6.89 -5.82 5.98
CA TYR A 47 6.54 -6.79 4.95
C TYR A 47 7.36 -6.59 3.66
N LEU A 48 7.53 -5.36 3.19
CA LEU A 48 8.36 -5.05 2.03
C LEU A 48 9.82 -5.43 2.27
N ALA A 49 10.35 -5.23 3.48
CA ALA A 49 11.71 -5.62 3.86
C ALA A 49 11.96 -7.14 3.81
N GLU A 50 10.91 -7.95 3.94
CA GLU A 50 10.98 -9.41 3.84
C GLU A 50 10.94 -9.92 2.39
N VAL A 51 10.53 -9.07 1.43
CA VAL A 51 10.49 -9.47 0.02
C VAL A 51 11.91 -9.63 -0.53
N ARG A 52 12.15 -10.72 -1.25
CA ARG A 52 13.43 -10.96 -1.93
C ARG A 52 13.56 -10.03 -3.13
N LEU A 53 14.43 -9.04 -3.02
CA LEU A 53 14.75 -8.04 -4.05
C LEU A 53 16.27 -7.87 -4.15
N PRO A 54 16.80 -7.40 -5.31
CA PRO A 54 18.20 -6.96 -5.40
C PRO A 54 18.48 -5.76 -4.50
N ARG A 55 19.75 -5.40 -4.33
CA ARG A 55 20.18 -4.22 -3.57
C ARG A 55 21.20 -3.40 -4.35
N PRO A 56 20.93 -2.10 -4.55
CA PRO A 56 19.67 -1.40 -4.39
C PRO A 56 18.60 -1.93 -5.35
N ALA A 57 17.32 -1.89 -4.96
CA ALA A 57 16.20 -2.22 -5.82
C ALA A 57 15.66 -0.97 -6.53
N ASP A 58 15.15 -1.14 -7.75
CA ASP A 58 14.37 -0.13 -8.46
C ASP A 58 12.90 -0.30 -8.07
N ILE A 59 12.35 0.65 -7.33
CA ILE A 59 10.99 0.57 -6.78
C ILE A 59 10.12 1.66 -7.37
N LEU A 60 8.99 1.28 -7.97
CA LEU A 60 7.90 2.19 -8.30
C LEU A 60 6.81 2.09 -7.23
N GLU A 61 6.40 3.19 -6.63
CA GLU A 61 5.16 3.29 -5.88
C GLU A 61 4.10 4.01 -6.70
N ILE A 62 2.93 3.42 -6.80
CA ILE A 62 1.76 4.08 -7.40
C ILE A 62 0.93 4.71 -6.30
N GLY A 63 0.72 6.03 -6.43
CA GLY A 63 0.04 6.84 -5.41
C GLY A 63 0.96 7.24 -4.25
N GLY A 64 0.67 8.34 -3.60
CA GLY A 64 1.26 8.82 -2.35
C GLY A 64 2.77 9.03 -2.30
N GLY A 65 3.56 7.98 -2.41
CA GLY A 65 5.04 8.02 -2.43
C GLY A 65 5.73 7.74 -1.10
N GLN A 66 4.99 7.51 -0.03
CA GLN A 66 5.57 7.34 1.30
C GLN A 66 6.42 6.08 1.42
N MET A 67 6.01 4.98 0.77
CA MET A 67 6.76 3.72 0.78
C MET A 67 8.04 3.81 -0.05
N ALA A 68 8.00 4.49 -1.21
CA ALA A 68 9.19 4.73 -2.03
C ALA A 68 10.23 5.58 -1.28
N ILE A 69 9.78 6.62 -0.58
CA ILE A 69 10.65 7.46 0.27
C ILE A 69 11.25 6.63 1.41
N LEU A 70 10.43 5.86 2.14
CA LEU A 70 10.92 5.02 3.24
C LEU A 70 11.92 3.96 2.74
N ALA A 71 11.65 3.31 1.60
CA ALA A 71 12.57 2.35 1.02
C ALA A 71 13.89 3.00 0.56
N ALA A 72 13.83 4.18 -0.04
CA ALA A 72 15.03 4.91 -0.47
C ALA A 72 15.89 5.33 0.74
N LYS A 73 15.27 5.87 1.80
CA LYS A 73 15.99 6.38 2.97
C LYS A 73 16.49 5.29 3.92
N LEU A 74 15.78 4.16 4.03
CA LEU A 74 16.11 3.10 4.98
C LEU A 74 16.86 1.92 4.37
N PHE A 75 16.66 1.67 3.07
CA PHE A 75 17.28 0.54 2.37
C PHE A 75 18.26 0.95 1.27
N GLY A 76 18.34 2.26 0.93
CA GLY A 76 19.14 2.75 -0.18
C GLY A 76 18.58 2.38 -1.56
N ASP A 77 17.29 2.04 -1.64
CA ASP A 77 16.64 1.70 -2.90
C ASP A 77 16.46 2.94 -3.80
N ARG A 78 16.34 2.74 -5.11
CA ARG A 78 16.04 3.79 -6.08
C ARG A 78 14.52 3.88 -6.24
N GLY A 79 13.93 4.88 -5.58
CA GLY A 79 12.49 5.10 -5.58
C GLY A 79 12.02 5.97 -6.75
N VAL A 80 10.89 5.60 -7.33
CA VAL A 80 10.10 6.41 -8.25
C VAL A 80 8.67 6.42 -7.74
N VAL A 81 8.02 7.57 -7.75
CA VAL A 81 6.60 7.73 -7.43
C VAL A 81 5.84 8.02 -8.71
N GLY A 82 4.85 7.19 -9.01
CA GLY A 82 3.91 7.38 -10.11
C GLY A 82 2.55 7.84 -9.60
N ASP A 83 2.12 9.05 -9.95
CA ASP A 83 0.80 9.56 -9.56
C ASP A 83 0.17 10.39 -10.69
N ILE A 84 -1.15 10.47 -10.72
CA ILE A 84 -1.90 11.35 -11.63
C ILE A 84 -1.89 12.79 -11.13
N SER A 85 -1.71 13.01 -9.82
CA SER A 85 -1.76 14.30 -9.15
C SER A 85 -0.36 14.78 -8.76
N GLU A 86 -0.07 16.05 -9.07
CA GLU A 86 1.17 16.70 -8.63
C GLU A 86 1.15 17.10 -7.14
N SER A 87 0.05 16.89 -6.43
CA SER A 87 -0.08 17.24 -5.00
C SER A 87 0.96 16.58 -4.10
N TYR A 88 1.47 15.41 -4.51
CA TYR A 88 2.51 14.67 -3.78
C TYR A 88 3.94 14.99 -4.25
N ARG A 89 4.10 15.74 -5.35
CA ARG A 89 5.40 15.95 -5.99
C ARG A 89 6.40 16.68 -5.09
N ALA A 90 5.99 17.81 -4.50
CA ALA A 90 6.91 18.63 -3.71
C ALA A 90 7.58 17.88 -2.55
N PRO A 91 6.87 17.13 -1.67
CA PRO A 91 7.52 16.32 -0.63
C PRO A 91 8.34 15.15 -1.18
N VAL A 92 7.97 14.57 -2.32
CA VAL A 92 8.72 13.50 -3.00
C VAL A 92 10.05 14.03 -3.53
N ASP A 93 10.03 15.16 -4.24
CA ASP A 93 11.24 15.84 -4.75
C ASP A 93 12.16 16.26 -3.60
N ALA A 94 11.60 16.83 -2.51
CA ALA A 94 12.35 17.21 -1.32
C ALA A 94 13.02 16.02 -0.61
N ALA A 95 12.44 14.83 -0.74
CA ALA A 95 13.05 13.59 -0.27
C ALA A 95 14.10 13.03 -1.26
N GLY A 96 14.33 13.64 -2.42
CA GLY A 96 15.27 13.15 -3.44
C GLY A 96 14.80 11.85 -4.10
N VAL A 97 13.50 11.63 -4.19
CA VAL A 97 12.87 10.52 -4.90
C VAL A 97 12.28 11.07 -6.21
N ALA A 98 12.38 10.31 -7.29
CA ALA A 98 11.86 10.73 -8.58
C ALA A 98 10.32 10.69 -8.58
N TRP A 99 9.69 11.69 -9.22
CA TRP A 99 8.26 11.71 -9.46
C TRP A 99 7.97 11.66 -10.96
N GLU A 100 7.03 10.82 -11.37
CA GLU A 100 6.61 10.68 -12.77
C GLU A 100 5.07 10.70 -12.83
N ARG A 101 4.50 11.42 -13.82
CA ARG A 101 3.05 11.39 -14.03
C ARG A 101 2.66 10.01 -14.59
N VAL A 102 1.87 9.28 -13.83
CA VAL A 102 1.37 7.95 -14.20
C VAL A 102 -0.13 7.90 -14.03
N ASN A 103 -0.86 7.64 -15.12
CA ASN A 103 -2.27 7.33 -15.09
C ASN A 103 -2.46 5.86 -15.49
N LEU A 104 -2.89 5.03 -14.55
CA LEU A 104 -3.10 3.60 -14.81
C LEU A 104 -4.21 3.31 -15.83
N MET A 105 -5.05 4.30 -16.14
CA MET A 105 -6.15 4.20 -17.11
C MET A 105 -5.75 4.64 -18.53
N GLU A 106 -4.55 5.22 -18.70
CA GLU A 106 -4.00 5.62 -19.99
C GLU A 106 -3.08 4.52 -20.57
N ASP A 107 -2.61 4.71 -21.80
CA ASP A 107 -1.63 3.79 -22.43
C ASP A 107 -0.29 3.77 -21.68
N ASP A 108 0.44 2.67 -21.81
CA ASP A 108 1.70 2.47 -21.12
C ASP A 108 2.80 3.42 -21.64
N PRO A 109 3.46 4.20 -20.76
CA PRO A 109 4.66 4.90 -21.16
C PRO A 109 5.76 3.87 -21.52
N PRO A 110 6.35 3.95 -22.74
CA PRO A 110 7.39 2.97 -23.17
C PRO A 110 8.57 2.87 -22.20
N ALA A 111 8.89 3.98 -21.51
CA ALA A 111 9.99 4.05 -20.54
C ALA A 111 9.78 3.22 -19.27
N MET A 112 8.55 2.73 -19.01
CA MET A 112 8.24 1.92 -17.84
C MET A 112 8.57 0.44 -18.03
N LYS A 113 8.57 -0.04 -19.26
CA LYS A 113 8.67 -1.48 -19.57
C LYS A 113 9.97 -2.11 -19.06
N GLY A 114 9.83 -3.17 -18.26
CA GLY A 114 10.96 -3.95 -17.72
C GLY A 114 11.91 -3.16 -16.81
N ARG A 115 11.42 -2.09 -16.16
CA ARG A 115 12.25 -1.14 -15.44
C ARG A 115 12.40 -1.45 -13.95
N PHE A 116 11.38 -2.01 -13.30
CA PHE A 116 11.32 -2.09 -11.86
C PHE A 116 11.54 -3.48 -11.29
N ASP A 117 12.22 -3.57 -10.14
CA ASP A 117 12.34 -4.79 -9.35
C ASP A 117 11.11 -5.00 -8.46
N ALA A 118 10.47 -3.90 -8.07
CA ALA A 118 9.21 -3.95 -7.32
C ALA A 118 8.27 -2.81 -7.72
N ILE A 119 6.97 -3.11 -7.78
CA ILE A 119 5.90 -2.10 -7.86
C ILE A 119 5.04 -2.22 -6.61
N VAL A 120 4.88 -1.10 -5.90
CA VAL A 120 4.13 -1.00 -4.64
C VAL A 120 2.81 -0.30 -4.90
N LEU A 121 1.70 -0.93 -4.50
CA LEU A 121 0.37 -0.33 -4.43
C LEU A 121 -0.14 -0.43 -2.99
N ALA A 122 0.10 0.62 -2.20
CA ALA A 122 -0.31 0.68 -0.81
C ALA A 122 -1.63 1.42 -0.67
N GLU A 123 -2.73 0.69 -0.44
CA GLU A 123 -4.09 1.26 -0.33
C GLU A 123 -4.51 1.99 -1.62
N VAL A 124 -4.36 1.33 -2.77
CA VAL A 124 -4.64 1.91 -4.11
C VAL A 124 -5.71 1.12 -4.86
N ILE A 125 -5.63 -0.22 -4.87
CA ILE A 125 -6.46 -1.05 -5.75
C ILE A 125 -7.95 -0.97 -5.44
N GLU A 126 -8.33 -0.66 -4.23
CA GLU A 126 -9.71 -0.44 -3.80
C GLU A 126 -10.36 0.81 -4.39
N HIS A 127 -9.57 1.72 -4.91
CA HIS A 127 -10.02 2.97 -5.55
C HIS A 127 -10.13 2.85 -7.08
N LEU A 128 -9.65 1.77 -7.68
CA LEU A 128 -9.62 1.62 -9.13
C LEU A 128 -11.01 1.28 -9.69
N PRO A 129 -11.42 1.92 -10.82
CA PRO A 129 -12.74 1.72 -11.41
C PRO A 129 -12.84 0.47 -12.31
N ILE A 130 -11.80 -0.32 -12.38
CA ILE A 130 -11.73 -1.56 -13.18
C ILE A 130 -11.17 -2.71 -12.36
N PRO A 131 -11.41 -3.97 -12.77
CA PRO A 131 -10.87 -5.12 -12.04
C PRO A 131 -9.35 -5.08 -11.90
N PRO A 132 -8.80 -5.31 -10.70
CA PRO A 132 -7.35 -5.26 -10.46
C PRO A 132 -6.51 -6.09 -11.41
N TYR A 133 -6.96 -7.28 -11.84
CA TYR A 133 -6.16 -8.12 -12.73
C TYR A 133 -5.79 -7.43 -14.05
N VAL A 134 -6.62 -6.50 -14.55
CA VAL A 134 -6.33 -5.72 -15.77
C VAL A 134 -5.16 -4.79 -15.51
N ILE A 135 -5.21 -4.01 -14.42
CA ILE A 135 -4.12 -3.10 -14.03
C ILE A 135 -2.86 -3.88 -13.65
N LEU A 136 -3.00 -4.95 -12.89
CA LEU A 136 -1.86 -5.78 -12.51
C LEU A 136 -1.19 -6.43 -13.73
N GLY A 137 -1.95 -6.86 -14.74
CA GLY A 137 -1.43 -7.36 -16.01
C GLY A 137 -0.60 -6.31 -16.75
N LYS A 138 -1.06 -5.04 -16.75
CA LYS A 138 -0.33 -3.90 -17.26
C LYS A 138 0.97 -3.68 -16.47
N LEU A 139 0.89 -3.55 -15.15
CA LEU A 139 2.05 -3.35 -14.27
C LEU A 139 3.08 -4.48 -14.35
N ARG A 140 2.64 -5.71 -14.66
CA ARG A 140 3.54 -6.82 -14.90
C ARG A 140 4.53 -6.56 -16.04
N THR A 141 4.10 -5.85 -17.09
CA THR A 141 5.00 -5.48 -18.20
C THR A 141 6.06 -4.46 -17.80
N TRP A 142 5.87 -3.72 -16.71
CA TRP A 142 6.82 -2.74 -16.18
C TRP A 142 7.85 -3.36 -15.24
N LEU A 143 7.56 -4.55 -14.74
CA LEU A 143 8.48 -5.31 -13.91
C LEU A 143 9.54 -6.00 -14.74
N LYS A 144 10.75 -6.06 -14.19
CA LYS A 144 11.81 -6.96 -14.66
C LYS A 144 11.36 -8.42 -14.50
N PRO A 145 11.99 -9.35 -15.20
CA PRO A 145 11.87 -10.78 -14.87
C PRO A 145 12.17 -10.99 -13.39
N ASP A 146 11.40 -11.83 -12.72
CA ASP A 146 11.50 -12.09 -11.27
C ASP A 146 11.18 -10.89 -10.38
N GLY A 147 10.71 -9.76 -10.95
CA GLY A 147 10.21 -8.61 -10.19
C GLY A 147 8.90 -8.90 -9.47
N VAL A 148 8.50 -8.05 -8.53
CA VAL A 148 7.30 -8.27 -7.72
C VAL A 148 6.31 -7.11 -7.77
N VAL A 149 5.03 -7.45 -7.66
CA VAL A 149 4.01 -6.50 -7.21
C VAL A 149 3.79 -6.72 -5.70
N PHE A 150 3.83 -5.64 -4.94
CA PHE A 150 3.55 -5.62 -3.51
C PHE A 150 2.29 -4.78 -3.27
N LEU A 151 1.31 -5.36 -2.60
CA LEU A 151 -0.02 -4.78 -2.43
C LEU A 151 -0.39 -4.72 -0.95
N THR A 152 -0.99 -3.61 -0.53
CA THR A 152 -1.87 -3.56 0.65
C THR A 152 -3.23 -3.01 0.28
N THR A 153 -4.29 -3.49 0.94
CA THR A 153 -5.65 -3.03 0.72
C THR A 153 -6.53 -3.39 1.92
N PRO A 154 -7.62 -2.68 2.20
CA PRO A 154 -8.57 -3.07 3.23
C PRO A 154 -9.15 -4.47 3.00
N ASN A 155 -9.28 -5.23 4.09
CA ASN A 155 -9.88 -6.55 4.07
C ASN A 155 -11.41 -6.44 4.13
N LEU A 156 -12.11 -6.95 3.13
CA LEU A 156 -13.58 -7.01 3.11
C LEU A 156 -14.16 -7.64 4.39
N PHE A 157 -13.51 -8.70 4.89
CA PHE A 157 -13.95 -9.43 6.09
C PHE A 157 -13.37 -8.90 7.41
N ARG A 158 -12.83 -7.67 7.41
CA ARG A 158 -12.43 -7.02 8.67
C ARG A 158 -13.62 -6.90 9.64
N LEU A 159 -13.33 -7.02 10.92
CA LEU A 159 -14.36 -7.09 11.96
C LEU A 159 -15.41 -5.96 11.88
N ARG A 160 -14.97 -4.73 11.57
CA ARG A 160 -15.87 -3.59 11.36
C ARG A 160 -16.92 -3.87 10.29
N ASN A 161 -16.51 -4.43 9.16
CA ASN A 161 -17.40 -4.71 8.04
C ASN A 161 -18.39 -5.84 8.39
N LEU A 162 -17.90 -6.90 9.04
CA LEU A 162 -18.77 -7.99 9.50
C LEU A 162 -19.87 -7.50 10.45
N ILE A 163 -19.51 -6.62 11.39
CA ILE A 163 -20.50 -6.02 12.29
C ILE A 163 -21.50 -5.16 11.50
N ARG A 164 -21.04 -4.31 10.57
CA ARG A 164 -21.92 -3.48 9.73
C ARG A 164 -22.90 -4.33 8.94
N MET A 165 -22.40 -5.38 8.26
CA MET A 165 -23.26 -6.31 7.49
C MET A 165 -24.26 -7.05 8.37
N ALA A 166 -23.86 -7.53 9.55
CA ALA A 166 -24.75 -8.16 10.50
C ALA A 166 -25.87 -7.21 10.98
N MET A 167 -25.62 -5.89 10.94
CA MET A 167 -26.61 -4.85 11.26
C MET A 167 -27.41 -4.37 10.03
N GLY A 168 -27.29 -5.02 8.88
CA GLY A 168 -27.93 -4.60 7.62
C GLY A 168 -27.40 -3.28 7.06
N ARG A 169 -26.12 -2.93 7.34
CA ARG A 169 -25.47 -1.71 6.85
C ARG A 169 -24.39 -2.04 5.82
N ASP A 170 -24.16 -1.10 4.90
CA ASP A 170 -23.09 -1.25 3.90
C ASP A 170 -21.72 -1.47 4.58
N PRO A 171 -20.90 -2.42 4.10
CA PRO A 171 -19.60 -2.72 4.69
C PRO A 171 -18.57 -1.60 4.48
N PHE A 172 -18.63 -0.86 3.37
CA PHE A 172 -17.72 0.23 3.03
C PHE A 172 -18.47 1.53 2.73
N ASP A 173 -17.74 2.62 2.63
CA ASP A 173 -18.31 3.94 2.38
C ASP A 173 -18.76 4.07 0.91
N ARG A 174 -19.68 5.00 0.66
CA ARG A 174 -20.16 5.24 -0.70
C ARG A 174 -19.01 5.73 -1.58
N PHE A 175 -18.91 5.16 -2.77
CA PHE A 175 -18.03 5.68 -3.81
C PHE A 175 -18.52 7.08 -4.24
N ILE A 176 -17.60 8.03 -4.26
CA ILE A 176 -17.87 9.40 -4.67
C ILE A 176 -16.80 9.86 -5.65
N LEU A 177 -17.17 10.78 -6.53
CA LEU A 177 -16.18 11.44 -7.38
C LEU A 177 -15.22 12.28 -6.53
N PRO A 178 -13.93 12.36 -6.91
CA PRO A 178 -12.94 13.17 -6.21
C PRO A 178 -13.37 14.62 -6.14
N ARG A 179 -13.08 15.26 -5.02
CA ARG A 179 -13.25 16.70 -4.81
C ARG A 179 -11.97 17.27 -4.21
N PRO A 180 -11.75 18.60 -4.25
CA PRO A 180 -10.54 19.20 -3.66
C PRO A 180 -10.35 18.90 -2.16
N ASP A 181 -11.44 18.66 -1.45
CA ASP A 181 -11.48 18.38 0.01
C ASP A 181 -11.63 16.90 0.34
N ARG A 182 -11.74 16.03 -0.67
CA ARG A 182 -12.07 14.62 -0.48
C ARG A 182 -11.54 13.74 -1.61
N GLY A 183 -10.72 12.75 -1.28
CA GLY A 183 -10.23 11.76 -2.23
C GLY A 183 -11.30 10.81 -2.77
N LEU A 184 -10.90 9.90 -3.64
CA LEU A 184 -11.72 8.77 -4.09
C LEU A 184 -12.13 7.92 -2.89
N GLY A 185 -13.42 7.58 -2.80
CA GLY A 185 -13.88 6.53 -1.88
C GLY A 185 -13.48 5.14 -2.38
N HIS A 186 -13.64 4.12 -1.53
CA HIS A 186 -13.45 2.73 -1.96
C HIS A 186 -14.57 2.30 -2.90
N GLN A 187 -14.21 1.86 -4.10
CA GLN A 187 -15.14 1.21 -5.02
C GLN A 187 -15.46 -0.21 -4.55
N THR A 188 -14.41 -0.93 -4.15
CA THR A 188 -14.50 -2.33 -3.76
C THR A 188 -13.46 -2.62 -2.68
N GLU A 189 -13.82 -3.46 -1.71
CA GLU A 189 -12.86 -4.08 -0.81
C GLU A 189 -12.77 -5.57 -1.14
N TYR A 190 -11.59 -6.16 -0.97
CA TYR A 190 -11.31 -7.53 -1.42
C TYR A 190 -11.22 -8.50 -0.25
N SER A 191 -11.72 -9.73 -0.44
CA SER A 191 -11.31 -10.85 0.40
C SER A 191 -9.92 -11.35 -0.05
N ALA A 192 -9.23 -12.07 0.82
CA ALA A 192 -7.94 -12.66 0.47
C ALA A 192 -8.04 -13.61 -0.73
N ASP A 193 -9.12 -14.39 -0.83
CA ASP A 193 -9.34 -15.32 -1.93
C ASP A 193 -9.57 -14.57 -3.24
N HIS A 194 -10.41 -13.51 -3.22
CA HIS A 194 -10.66 -12.69 -4.41
C HIS A 194 -9.39 -11.94 -4.86
N LEU A 195 -8.67 -11.31 -3.94
CA LEU A 195 -7.41 -10.64 -4.28
C LEU A 195 -6.37 -11.63 -4.83
N GLY A 196 -6.25 -12.81 -4.21
CA GLY A 196 -5.36 -13.86 -4.69
C GLY A 196 -5.69 -14.34 -6.09
N TRP A 197 -6.99 -14.45 -6.42
CA TRP A 197 -7.44 -14.75 -7.76
C TRP A 197 -7.05 -13.63 -8.75
N GLN A 198 -7.29 -12.36 -8.41
CA GLN A 198 -6.93 -11.20 -9.25
C GLN A 198 -5.43 -11.18 -9.59
N ILE A 199 -4.56 -11.47 -8.61
CA ILE A 199 -3.10 -11.52 -8.79
C ILE A 199 -2.71 -12.65 -9.76
N LYS A 200 -3.30 -13.83 -9.60
CA LYS A 200 -3.04 -14.99 -10.48
C LYS A 200 -3.56 -14.77 -11.89
N GLU A 201 -4.76 -14.20 -12.04
CA GLU A 201 -5.36 -13.88 -13.33
C GLU A 201 -4.52 -12.88 -14.12
N ALA A 202 -3.84 -11.94 -13.43
CA ALA A 202 -2.87 -11.02 -14.01
C ALA A 202 -1.55 -11.70 -14.45
N GLY A 203 -1.38 -13.00 -14.22
CA GLY A 203 -0.21 -13.78 -14.62
C GLY A 203 0.93 -13.79 -13.60
N PHE A 204 0.68 -13.39 -12.34
CA PHE A 204 1.66 -13.48 -11.25
C PHE A 204 1.59 -14.82 -10.51
N THR A 205 2.73 -15.25 -9.98
CA THR A 205 2.77 -16.28 -8.94
C THR A 205 2.53 -15.63 -7.59
N LEU A 206 1.47 -16.01 -6.88
CA LEU A 206 1.18 -15.50 -5.53
C LEU A 206 2.18 -16.09 -4.53
N GLU A 207 3.10 -15.26 -4.00
CA GLU A 207 4.09 -15.68 -3.00
C GLU A 207 3.62 -15.50 -1.57
N ARG A 208 2.81 -14.47 -1.32
CA ARG A 208 2.31 -14.14 0.02
C ARG A 208 0.89 -13.61 -0.03
N MET A 209 0.10 -14.00 0.94
CA MET A 209 -1.21 -13.44 1.27
C MET A 209 -1.37 -13.46 2.79
N GLU A 210 -1.35 -12.29 3.41
CA GLU A 210 -1.44 -12.15 4.87
C GLU A 210 -2.57 -11.20 5.26
N HIS A 211 -3.13 -11.44 6.45
CA HIS A 211 -4.07 -10.53 7.08
C HIS A 211 -3.36 -9.84 8.23
N ASP A 212 -3.32 -8.50 8.23
CA ASP A 212 -2.70 -7.77 9.32
C ASP A 212 -3.45 -6.49 9.71
N GLN A 213 -3.03 -5.88 10.82
CA GLN A 213 -3.65 -4.74 11.46
C GLN A 213 -3.19 -3.42 10.82
N LEU A 214 -3.43 -3.29 9.51
CA LEU A 214 -3.00 -2.14 8.70
C LEU A 214 -3.89 -0.89 8.83
N GLY A 215 -4.98 -0.97 9.58
CA GLY A 215 -5.89 0.16 9.77
C GLY A 215 -5.29 1.28 10.63
N ALA A 216 -5.70 2.52 10.35
CA ALA A 216 -5.37 3.68 11.17
C ALA A 216 -5.82 3.49 12.64
N THR A 217 -4.99 3.91 13.59
CA THR A 217 -5.24 3.69 15.00
C THR A 217 -5.90 4.90 15.68
N GLY A 218 -7.22 4.81 15.88
CA GLY A 218 -7.85 5.57 16.96
C GLY A 218 -8.12 7.06 16.78
N PHE A 219 -9.09 7.41 15.96
CA PHE A 219 -9.56 8.79 15.83
C PHE A 219 -10.33 9.34 17.05
N SER A 220 -10.86 8.50 17.93
CA SER A 220 -11.62 8.92 19.11
C SER A 220 -11.46 7.95 20.28
N ALA A 221 -11.71 8.46 21.49
CA ALA A 221 -11.73 7.64 22.71
C ALA A 221 -12.73 6.48 22.62
N LYS A 222 -13.92 6.73 22.03
CA LYS A 222 -14.94 5.70 21.79
C LYS A 222 -14.44 4.60 20.85
N ALA A 223 -13.75 4.97 19.77
CA ALA A 223 -13.17 4.01 18.84
C ALA A 223 -12.05 3.18 19.49
N ARG A 224 -11.22 3.79 20.35
CA ARG A 224 -10.19 3.09 21.13
C ARG A 224 -10.81 2.09 22.10
N LEU A 225 -11.83 2.50 22.85
CA LEU A 225 -12.55 1.62 23.78
C LEU A 225 -13.20 0.43 23.03
N GLY A 226 -13.93 0.71 21.95
CA GLY A 226 -14.53 -0.35 21.11
C GLY A 226 -13.47 -1.32 20.57
N ARG A 227 -12.30 -0.83 20.16
CA ARG A 227 -11.18 -1.67 19.74
C ARG A 227 -10.63 -2.55 20.85
N ALA A 228 -10.50 -1.99 22.07
CA ALA A 228 -10.04 -2.76 23.24
C ALA A 228 -11.02 -3.88 23.59
N LEU A 229 -12.32 -3.59 23.62
CA LEU A 229 -13.37 -4.59 23.88
C LEU A 229 -13.42 -5.70 22.83
N LEU A 230 -13.17 -5.36 21.57
CA LEU A 230 -13.18 -6.31 20.44
C LEU A 230 -11.79 -6.93 20.17
N ALA A 231 -10.78 -6.62 20.97
CA ALA A 231 -9.43 -7.14 20.80
C ALA A 231 -9.34 -8.68 20.71
N PRO A 232 -10.07 -9.45 21.56
CA PRO A 232 -10.04 -10.93 21.46
C PRO A 232 -10.53 -11.45 20.10
N LEU A 233 -11.51 -10.79 19.48
CA LEU A 233 -12.03 -11.20 18.16
C LEU A 233 -11.00 -10.98 17.04
N ARG A 234 -10.08 -10.05 17.21
CA ARG A 234 -8.97 -9.77 16.26
C ARG A 234 -7.85 -10.80 16.31
N LEU A 235 -7.86 -11.71 17.29
CA LEU A 235 -6.97 -12.88 17.29
C LEU A 235 -7.28 -13.79 16.09
N ARG A 236 -8.49 -13.77 15.55
CA ARG A 236 -8.80 -14.39 14.27
C ARG A 236 -8.19 -13.55 13.14
N LYS A 237 -7.06 -13.99 12.61
CA LYS A 237 -6.29 -13.31 11.55
C LYS A 237 -7.18 -12.81 10.40
N LYS A 238 -8.12 -13.66 9.93
CA LYS A 238 -9.08 -13.34 8.84
C LYS A 238 -9.96 -12.10 9.08
N TRP A 239 -10.06 -11.61 10.32
CA TRP A 239 -10.86 -10.43 10.68
C TRP A 239 -10.02 -9.16 10.90
N ARG A 240 -8.72 -9.23 10.62
CA ARG A 240 -7.82 -8.07 10.69
C ARG A 240 -8.14 -7.05 9.61
N GLU A 241 -7.70 -5.83 9.81
CA GLU A 241 -8.09 -4.64 9.02
C GLU A 241 -7.66 -4.69 7.56
N GLY A 242 -6.49 -5.24 7.24
CA GLY A 242 -5.95 -5.20 5.90
C GLY A 242 -5.37 -6.52 5.41
N LEU A 243 -5.16 -6.56 4.12
CA LEU A 243 -4.47 -7.63 3.39
C LEU A 243 -3.10 -7.12 2.94
N VAL A 244 -2.10 -7.99 3.02
CA VAL A 244 -0.79 -7.81 2.37
C VAL A 244 -0.62 -8.94 1.37
N ALA A 245 -0.33 -8.59 0.12
CA ALA A 245 -0.09 -9.58 -0.91
C ALA A 245 1.20 -9.30 -1.68
N VAL A 246 1.88 -10.35 -2.08
CA VAL A 246 3.07 -10.29 -2.96
C VAL A 246 2.86 -11.24 -4.11
N GLY A 247 2.86 -10.70 -5.32
CA GLY A 247 2.84 -11.45 -6.57
C GLY A 247 4.20 -11.32 -7.27
N ARG A 248 4.81 -12.46 -7.65
CA ARG A 248 6.06 -12.49 -8.43
C ARG A 248 5.78 -12.61 -9.91
N ASN A 249 6.41 -11.76 -10.71
CA ASN A 249 6.43 -11.90 -12.17
C ASN A 249 7.29 -13.13 -12.51
N PRO A 250 6.70 -14.19 -13.09
CA PRO A 250 7.52 -15.33 -13.50
C PRO A 250 8.55 -14.90 -14.55
N ALA A 251 9.73 -15.52 -14.48
CA ALA A 251 10.85 -15.27 -15.40
C ALA A 251 10.53 -15.68 -16.84
#